data_ef5ea2a2cf5d6ee78649b2e2eaf9535c
#
_entry.id   ef5ea2a2cf5d6ee78649b2e2eaf9535c
#
_cell.length_a   1.000
_cell.length_b   1.000
_cell.length_c   1.000
_cell.angle_alpha   90.00
_cell.angle_beta   90.00
_cell.angle_gamma   90.00
#
_symmetry.space_group_name_H-M   'P 1'
#
loop_
_entity.id
_entity.type
_entity.pdbx_description
1 polymer ?
#
loop_
_entity_poly.entity_id
_entity_poly.type
_entity_poly.pdbx_seq_one_letter_code
_entity_poly.pdbx_strand_id
1 'polypeptide(L)' 'MTPQDAIRLFGTQAAMARAFGVTEPAVLRWRKLGKFPPLRVYELPAAIERHKASQQSSETALEAVERV' A
#
# COMPACT_ATOMS: atom_id res chain seq x y z
N MET A 1 11.63 3.04 8.14
CA MET A 1 10.62 3.71 7.29
C MET A 1 9.48 4.23 8.15
N THR A 2 9.06 5.47 7.93
CA THR A 2 7.91 6.06 8.61
C THR A 2 6.66 5.89 7.75
N PRO A 3 5.45 6.01 8.35
CA PRO A 3 4.23 5.99 7.54
C PRO A 3 4.20 7.05 6.46
N GLN A 4 4.78 8.22 6.72
CA GLN A 4 4.88 9.29 5.75
C GLN A 4 5.72 8.90 4.54
N ASP A 5 6.84 8.22 4.78
CA ASP A 5 7.69 7.70 3.70
C ASP A 5 6.98 6.59 2.93
N ALA A 6 6.26 5.73 3.64
CA ALA A 6 5.53 4.63 3.03
C ALA A 6 4.44 5.12 2.08
N ILE A 7 3.77 6.23 2.40
CA ILE A 7 2.74 6.77 1.53
C ILE A 7 3.32 7.17 0.18
N ARG A 8 4.54 7.68 0.15
CA ARG A 8 5.21 8.00 -1.12
C ARG A 8 5.44 6.75 -1.94
N LEU A 9 5.76 5.64 -1.28
CA LEU A 9 5.98 4.37 -1.94
C LEU A 9 4.68 3.79 -2.50
N PHE A 10 3.60 3.84 -1.73
CA PHE A 10 2.30 3.30 -2.14
C PHE A 10 1.51 4.26 -3.04
N GLY A 11 1.85 5.53 -3.03
CA GLY A 11 1.21 6.55 -3.84
C GLY A 11 0.08 7.30 -3.15
N THR A 12 -0.83 6.59 -2.51
CA THR A 12 -1.96 7.18 -1.80
C THR A 12 -2.20 6.49 -0.47
N GLN A 13 -2.91 7.16 0.43
CA GLN A 13 -3.32 6.57 1.70
C GLN A 13 -4.25 5.37 1.49
N ALA A 14 -5.14 5.46 0.52
CA ALA A 14 -6.05 4.37 0.19
C ALA A 14 -5.30 3.13 -0.30
N ALA A 15 -4.29 3.33 -1.16
CA ALA A 15 -3.46 2.23 -1.65
C ALA A 15 -2.71 1.54 -0.52
N MET A 16 -2.16 2.33 0.41
CA MET A 16 -1.46 1.81 1.58
C MET A 16 -2.42 1.02 2.47
N ALA A 17 -3.63 1.52 2.70
CA ALA A 17 -4.63 0.83 3.50
C ALA A 17 -4.98 -0.52 2.87
N ARG A 18 -5.16 -0.58 1.56
CA ARG A 18 -5.45 -1.83 0.86
C ARG A 18 -4.29 -2.82 0.96
N ALA A 19 -3.06 -2.33 0.82
CA ALA A 19 -1.88 -3.19 0.88
C ALA A 19 -1.72 -3.84 2.25
N PHE A 20 -2.03 -3.11 3.31
CA PHE A 20 -1.98 -3.63 4.68
C PHE A 20 -3.26 -4.37 5.10
N GLY A 21 -4.33 -4.24 4.33
CA GLY A 21 -5.61 -4.85 4.70
C GLY A 21 -6.29 -4.14 5.86
N VAL A 22 -6.13 -2.83 5.96
CA VAL A 22 -6.70 -2.01 7.04
C VAL A 22 -7.52 -0.86 6.45
N THR A 23 -8.17 -0.10 7.31
CA THR A 23 -8.95 1.06 6.89
C THR A 23 -8.06 2.30 6.74
N GLU A 24 -8.51 3.29 5.97
CA GLU A 24 -7.78 4.55 5.83
C GLU A 24 -7.62 5.29 7.16
N PRO A 25 -8.65 5.34 8.05
CA PRO A 25 -8.45 5.94 9.37
C PRO A 25 -7.31 5.32 10.18
N ALA A 26 -7.07 4.01 10.02
CA ALA A 26 -5.95 3.35 10.68
C ALA A 26 -4.62 3.88 10.17
N VAL A 27 -4.49 4.03 8.84
CA VAL A 27 -3.29 4.60 8.21
C VAL A 27 -3.07 6.05 8.67
N LEU A 28 -4.14 6.83 8.72
CA LEU A 28 -4.06 8.22 9.19
C LEU A 28 -3.54 8.28 10.62
N ARG A 29 -3.99 7.36 11.48
CA ARG A 29 -3.52 7.28 12.86
C ARG A 29 -2.01 7.03 12.92
N TRP A 30 -1.52 6.12 12.09
CA TRP A 30 -0.07 5.83 12.01
C TRP A 30 0.71 7.07 11.58
N ARG A 31 0.19 7.80 10.62
CA ARG A 31 0.83 9.04 10.14
C ARG A 31 0.92 10.08 11.26
N LYS A 32 -0.15 10.23 12.03
CA LYS A 32 -0.17 11.17 13.17
C LYS A 32 0.82 10.77 14.25
N LEU A 33 0.97 9.46 14.49
CA LEU A 33 1.94 8.94 15.46
C LEU A 33 3.37 9.04 14.96
N GLY A 34 3.56 9.09 13.64
CA GLY A 34 4.88 9.15 13.02
C GLY A 34 5.61 7.81 13.01
N LYS A 35 4.93 6.72 13.31
CA LYS A 35 5.51 5.38 13.31
C LYS A 35 4.44 4.33 13.08
N PHE A 36 4.88 3.16 12.59
CA PHE A 36 4.02 2.00 12.45
C PHE A 36 3.88 1.26 13.79
N PRO A 37 2.73 0.62 14.05
CA PRO A 37 2.64 -0.35 15.15
C PRO A 37 3.64 -1.49 14.90
N PRO A 38 4.18 -2.13 15.97
CA PRO A 38 5.18 -3.20 15.80
C PRO A 38 4.75 -4.33 14.86
N LEU A 39 3.50 -4.77 14.93
CA LEU A 39 2.99 -5.82 14.06
C LEU A 39 2.98 -5.40 12.60
N ARG A 40 2.70 -4.13 12.33
CA ARG A 40 2.64 -3.62 10.96
C ARG A 40 4.03 -3.46 10.34
N VAL A 41 5.04 -3.24 11.17
CA VAL A 41 6.42 -3.20 10.68
C VAL A 41 6.80 -4.54 10.05
N TYR A 42 6.40 -5.65 10.66
CA TYR A 42 6.64 -6.97 10.09
C TYR A 42 5.88 -7.21 8.79
N GLU A 43 4.72 -6.60 8.64
CA GLU A 43 3.92 -6.74 7.43
C GLU A 43 4.39 -5.86 6.27
N LEU A 44 5.25 -4.89 6.53
CA LEU A 44 5.67 -3.92 5.54
C LEU A 44 6.23 -4.54 4.26
N PRO A 45 7.17 -5.51 4.31
CA PRO A 45 7.66 -6.14 3.09
C PRO A 45 6.56 -6.84 2.29
N ALA A 46 5.66 -7.53 2.98
CA ALA A 46 4.53 -8.20 2.32
C ALA A 46 3.56 -7.21 1.70
N ALA A 47 3.30 -6.10 2.38
CA ALA A 47 2.43 -5.04 1.87
C ALA A 47 3.00 -4.42 0.61
N ILE A 48 4.31 -4.17 0.58
CA ILE A 48 5.00 -3.65 -0.60
C ILE A 48 4.85 -4.62 -1.78
N GLU A 49 5.05 -5.91 -1.54
CA GLU A 49 4.89 -6.91 -2.58
C GLU A 49 3.46 -6.99 -3.11
N ARG A 50 2.47 -6.91 -2.25
CA ARG A 50 1.06 -6.88 -2.65
C ARG A 50 0.77 -5.68 -3.52
N HIS A 51 1.32 -4.53 -3.18
CA HIS A 51 1.12 -3.30 -3.94
C HIS A 51 1.72 -3.43 -5.35
N LYS A 52 2.94 -3.94 -5.44
CA LYS A 52 3.60 -4.17 -6.73
C LYS A 52 2.83 -5.16 -7.59
N ALA A 53 2.37 -6.26 -7.00
CA ALA A 53 1.58 -7.26 -7.70
C ALA A 53 0.26 -6.69 -8.21
N SER A 54 -0.41 -5.87 -7.40
CA SER A 54 -1.65 -5.22 -7.78
C SER A 54 -1.45 -4.27 -8.95
N GLN A 55 -0.37 -3.49 -8.97
CA GLN A 55 -0.05 -2.60 -10.07
C GLN A 55 0.26 -3.37 -11.35
N GLN A 56 1.03 -4.43 -11.24
CA GLN A 56 1.35 -5.28 -12.39
C GLN A 56 0.10 -5.94 -12.97
N SER A 57 -0.78 -6.42 -12.11
CA SER A 57 -2.04 -7.02 -12.54
C SER A 57 -2.92 -6.02 -13.26
N SER A 58 -2.98 -4.78 -12.77
CA SER A 58 -3.75 -3.72 -13.41
C SER A 58 -3.19 -3.39 -14.81
N GLU A 59 -1.88 -3.30 -14.94
CA GLU A 59 -1.24 -3.04 -16.22
C GLU A 59 -1.52 -4.17 -17.22
N THR A 60 -1.42 -5.41 -16.77
CA THR A 60 -1.71 -6.57 -17.60
C THR A 60 -3.16 -6.58 -18.06
N ALA A 61 -4.08 -6.25 -17.18
CA ALA A 61 -5.50 -6.19 -17.52
C ALA A 61 -5.79 -5.12 -18.56
N LEU A 62 -5.15 -3.95 -18.44
CA LEU A 62 -5.31 -2.88 -19.40
C LEU A 62 -4.78 -3.28 -20.79
N GLU A 63 -3.62 -3.94 -20.83
CA GLU A 63 -3.07 -4.43 -22.09
C GLU A 63 -3.98 -5.44 -22.74
N ALA A 64 -4.56 -6.34 -21.98
CA ALA A 64 -5.49 -7.33 -22.52
C ALA A 64 -6.73 -6.67 -23.11
N VAL A 65 -7.25 -5.63 -22.46
CA VAL A 65 -8.40 -4.88 -22.97
C VAL A 65 -8.08 -4.18 -24.27
N GLU A 66 -6.91 -3.56 -24.36
CA GLU A 66 -6.50 -2.87 -25.58
C GLU A 66 -6.36 -3.80 -26.78
N ARG A 67 -5.99 -5.05 -26.55
CA ARG A 67 -5.82 -6.04 -27.63
C ARG A 67 -7.15 -6.59 -28.15
N VAL A 68 -8.19 -6.46 -27.38
CA VAL A 68 -9.53 -6.91 -27.77
C VAL A 68 -10.23 -5.85 -28.59
#